data_f2e87a505fdd147be9bbb807477c06b6
#
_entry.id   f2e87a505fdd147be9bbb807477c06b6
#
_cell.length_a   1.000
_cell.length_b   1.000
_cell.length_c   1.000
_cell.angle_alpha   90.00
_cell.angle_beta   90.00
_cell.angle_gamma   90.00
#
_symmetry.space_group_name_H-M   'P 1'
#
loop_
_entity.id
_entity.type
_entity.pdbx_description
1 polymer ?
#
loop_
_entity_poly.entity_id
_entity_poly.type
_entity_poly.pdbx_seq_one_letter_code
_entity_poly.pdbx_strand_id
1 'polypeptide(L)'
;MSRDSIIFFNSELSKKNVTICCAESITAGLLASTIASIPGASSILKGSIVTYSPELKINILGVNPQTIKTHSAESSETTLEMVNGLKKVCSSADIYVAVTGVASDPSNSIGVIRDWGQVYIAIYYKSEFYEIDEIIQFINKDSIDIRNEIRDKTVDLILEKVLEIINLDN
;
A
#
# COMPACT_ATOMS: atom_id res chain seq x y z
N MET A 1 -11.10 -0.28 9.89
CA MET A 1 -12.13 -1.04 9.08
C MET A 1 -12.87 -2.06 9.94
N SER A 2 -14.16 -2.28 9.67
CA SER A 2 -14.92 -3.36 10.32
C SER A 2 -14.59 -4.72 9.67
N ARG A 3 -14.81 -5.80 10.43
CA ARG A 3 -14.68 -7.16 9.89
C ARG A 3 -15.58 -7.38 8.66
N ASP A 4 -16.78 -6.80 8.68
CA ASP A 4 -17.75 -6.93 7.57
C ASP A 4 -17.24 -6.25 6.29
N SER A 5 -16.54 -5.12 6.39
CA SER A 5 -15.92 -4.46 5.24
C SER A 5 -14.81 -5.31 4.62
N ILE A 6 -14.02 -6.03 5.43
CA ILE A 6 -12.98 -6.93 4.93
C ILE A 6 -13.59 -8.15 4.25
N ILE A 7 -14.66 -8.73 4.85
CA ILE A 7 -15.43 -9.83 4.23
C ILE A 7 -15.98 -9.39 2.87
N PHE A 8 -16.55 -8.19 2.81
CA PHE A 8 -17.09 -7.64 1.56
C PHE A 8 -15.99 -7.49 0.50
N PHE A 9 -14.84 -6.90 0.86
CA PHE A 9 -13.68 -6.76 -0.03
C PHE A 9 -13.25 -8.12 -0.61
N ASN A 10 -13.01 -9.12 0.25
CA ASN A 10 -12.56 -10.43 -0.18
C ASN A 10 -13.62 -11.11 -1.09
N SER A 11 -14.90 -10.95 -0.75
CA SER A 11 -16.03 -11.47 -1.54
C SER A 11 -16.08 -10.86 -2.94
N GLU A 12 -15.90 -9.54 -3.06
CA GLU A 12 -15.96 -8.86 -4.37
C GLU A 12 -14.79 -9.27 -5.28
N LEU A 13 -13.55 -9.34 -4.75
CA LEU A 13 -12.43 -9.84 -5.53
C LEU A 13 -12.64 -11.29 -5.96
N SER A 14 -13.12 -12.15 -5.05
CA SER A 14 -13.38 -13.56 -5.33
C SER A 14 -14.47 -13.74 -6.40
N LYS A 15 -15.59 -13.02 -6.32
CA LYS A 15 -16.68 -13.05 -7.33
C LYS A 15 -16.20 -12.65 -8.72
N LYS A 16 -15.30 -11.68 -8.79
CA LYS A 16 -14.73 -11.20 -10.06
C LYS A 16 -13.53 -12.05 -10.54
N ASN A 17 -13.10 -13.05 -9.77
CA ASN A 17 -11.88 -13.83 -9.97
C ASN A 17 -10.64 -12.95 -10.10
N VAL A 18 -10.55 -11.89 -9.31
CA VAL A 18 -9.44 -10.93 -9.31
C VAL A 18 -8.51 -11.23 -8.13
N THR A 19 -7.22 -11.30 -8.42
CA THR A 19 -6.18 -11.59 -7.45
C THR A 19 -5.30 -10.37 -7.18
N ILE A 20 -4.75 -10.26 -5.95
CA ILE A 20 -3.97 -9.11 -5.50
C ILE A 20 -2.59 -9.53 -4.96
N CYS A 21 -1.56 -8.75 -5.28
CA CYS A 21 -0.23 -8.82 -4.68
C CYS A 21 0.20 -7.44 -4.16
N CYS A 22 0.91 -7.38 -3.03
CA CYS A 22 1.22 -6.13 -2.35
C CYS A 22 2.73 -5.92 -2.15
N ALA A 23 3.18 -4.66 -2.19
CA ALA A 23 4.49 -4.21 -1.73
C ALA A 23 4.28 -3.18 -0.62
N GLU A 24 4.63 -3.56 0.59
CA GLU A 24 4.29 -2.80 1.79
C GLU A 24 5.52 -2.13 2.40
N SER A 25 5.38 -0.87 2.77
CA SER A 25 6.36 -0.14 3.57
C SER A 25 5.72 0.37 4.87
N ILE A 26 4.96 1.45 4.84
CA ILE A 26 4.31 2.02 6.03
C ILE A 26 3.39 1.02 6.75
N THR A 27 2.67 0.18 6.02
CA THR A 27 1.74 -0.82 6.56
C THR A 27 2.45 -2.03 7.16
N ALA A 28 3.68 -2.33 6.71
CA ALA A 28 4.57 -3.35 7.28
C ALA A 28 3.91 -4.73 7.47
N GLY A 29 3.18 -5.21 6.45
CA GLY A 29 2.49 -6.49 6.46
C GLY A 29 1.02 -6.42 6.90
N LEU A 30 0.54 -5.27 7.39
CA LEU A 30 -0.83 -5.11 7.88
C LEU A 30 -1.85 -5.30 6.75
N LEU A 31 -1.59 -4.80 5.54
CA LEU A 31 -2.49 -4.95 4.40
C LEU A 31 -2.72 -6.43 4.07
N ALA A 32 -1.66 -7.18 3.88
CA ALA A 32 -1.76 -8.62 3.61
C ALA A 32 -2.40 -9.38 4.78
N SER A 33 -2.02 -9.05 6.02
CA SER A 33 -2.61 -9.65 7.23
C SER A 33 -4.10 -9.40 7.33
N THR A 34 -4.55 -8.18 6.99
CA THR A 34 -5.98 -7.82 6.97
C THR A 34 -6.74 -8.66 5.94
N ILE A 35 -6.26 -8.74 4.71
CA ILE A 35 -6.87 -9.57 3.65
C ILE A 35 -6.89 -11.05 4.07
N ALA A 36 -5.77 -11.56 4.60
CA ALA A 36 -5.62 -12.95 5.01
C ALA A 36 -6.46 -13.33 6.25
N SER A 37 -6.98 -12.35 7.01
CA SER A 37 -7.78 -12.60 8.21
C SER A 37 -9.14 -13.25 7.94
N ILE A 38 -9.58 -13.30 6.68
CA ILE A 38 -10.87 -13.86 6.26
C ILE A 38 -10.65 -15.24 5.61
N PRO A 39 -11.42 -16.27 6.02
CA PRO A 39 -11.37 -17.58 5.38
C PRO A 39 -11.58 -17.48 3.85
N GLY A 40 -10.78 -18.21 3.08
CA GLY A 40 -10.83 -18.17 1.61
C GLY A 40 -9.92 -17.11 0.98
N ALA A 41 -9.19 -16.33 1.77
CA ALA A 41 -8.26 -15.32 1.25
C ALA A 41 -7.22 -15.85 0.26
N SER A 42 -6.86 -17.14 0.31
CA SER A 42 -5.93 -17.77 -0.63
C SER A 42 -6.41 -17.77 -2.09
N SER A 43 -7.71 -17.58 -2.33
CA SER A 43 -8.24 -17.43 -3.69
C SER A 43 -7.90 -16.08 -4.33
N ILE A 44 -7.66 -15.05 -3.53
CA ILE A 44 -7.43 -13.68 -3.97
C ILE A 44 -6.03 -13.15 -3.67
N LEU A 45 -5.46 -13.44 -2.50
CA LEU A 45 -4.15 -12.94 -2.09
C LEU A 45 -3.03 -13.84 -2.65
N LYS A 46 -2.22 -13.31 -3.55
CA LYS A 46 -1.03 -13.98 -4.11
C LYS A 46 0.20 -13.85 -3.23
N GLY A 47 0.30 -12.77 -2.49
CA GLY A 47 1.39 -12.52 -1.55
C GLY A 47 1.58 -11.05 -1.24
N SER A 48 2.53 -10.78 -0.35
CA SER A 48 3.01 -9.43 -0.05
C SER A 48 4.49 -9.45 0.25
N ILE A 49 5.19 -8.37 -0.15
CA ILE A 49 6.60 -8.16 0.12
C ILE A 49 6.73 -6.91 0.98
N VAL A 50 7.26 -7.07 2.19
CA VAL A 50 7.52 -5.93 3.07
C VAL A 50 8.91 -5.37 2.75
N THR A 51 8.95 -4.22 2.05
CA THR A 51 10.17 -3.48 1.71
C THR A 51 10.29 -2.23 2.58
N TYR A 52 10.53 -2.44 3.87
CA TYR A 52 10.49 -1.38 4.87
C TYR A 52 11.66 -0.40 4.76
N SER A 53 12.86 -0.89 4.49
CA SER A 53 14.04 -0.05 4.28
C SER A 53 14.20 0.38 2.82
N PRO A 54 14.87 1.53 2.56
CA PRO A 54 15.27 1.92 1.20
C PRO A 54 16.07 0.83 0.47
N GLU A 55 16.96 0.15 1.19
CA GLU A 55 17.77 -0.94 0.65
C GLU A 55 16.91 -2.09 0.11
N LEU A 56 15.86 -2.50 0.84
CA LEU A 56 14.95 -3.56 0.37
C LEU A 56 14.12 -3.11 -0.84
N LYS A 57 13.72 -1.85 -0.92
CA LYS A 57 13.06 -1.31 -2.11
C LYS A 57 13.96 -1.43 -3.35
N ILE A 58 15.24 -1.11 -3.19
CA ILE A 58 16.23 -1.22 -4.27
C ILE A 58 16.49 -2.69 -4.64
N ASN A 59 16.86 -3.51 -3.65
CA ASN A 59 17.38 -4.85 -3.90
C ASN A 59 16.29 -5.85 -4.32
N ILE A 60 15.05 -5.70 -3.85
CA ILE A 60 13.96 -6.63 -4.13
C ILE A 60 13.07 -6.12 -5.26
N LEU A 61 12.68 -4.86 -5.21
CA LEU A 61 11.73 -4.28 -6.19
C LEU A 61 12.43 -3.53 -7.33
N GLY A 62 13.76 -3.37 -7.26
CA GLY A 62 14.52 -2.69 -8.30
C GLY A 62 14.25 -1.18 -8.38
N VAL A 63 13.83 -0.55 -7.28
CA VAL A 63 13.69 0.90 -7.19
C VAL A 63 15.04 1.55 -7.46
N ASN A 64 15.06 2.60 -8.28
CA ASN A 64 16.28 3.30 -8.62
C ASN A 64 16.82 4.06 -7.38
N PRO A 65 18.08 3.83 -6.97
CA PRO A 65 18.67 4.56 -5.84
C PRO A 65 18.65 6.09 -6.03
N GLN A 66 18.71 6.56 -7.28
CA GLN A 66 18.65 8.00 -7.57
C GLN A 66 17.25 8.56 -7.32
N THR A 67 16.18 7.81 -7.59
CA THR A 67 14.80 8.20 -7.26
C THR A 67 14.66 8.41 -5.76
N ILE A 68 15.12 7.45 -4.95
CA ILE A 68 15.09 7.59 -3.49
C ILE A 68 15.92 8.79 -3.01
N LYS A 69 17.11 9.01 -3.61
CA LYS A 69 17.97 10.14 -3.25
C LYS A 69 17.31 11.49 -3.56
N THR A 70 16.59 11.59 -4.67
CA THR A 70 15.99 12.85 -5.15
C THR A 70 14.63 13.12 -4.49
N HIS A 71 13.80 12.09 -4.37
CA HIS A 71 12.39 12.21 -3.98
C HIS A 71 12.07 11.62 -2.60
N SER A 72 13.00 10.92 -1.96
CA SER A 72 12.89 10.12 -0.75
C SER A 72 12.28 8.72 -0.95
N ALA A 73 12.40 7.88 0.09
CA ALA A 73 11.80 6.55 0.11
C ALA A 73 10.27 6.59 0.31
N GLU A 74 9.76 7.72 0.76
CA GLU A 74 8.35 8.04 0.97
C GLU A 74 7.92 9.09 -0.06
N SER A 75 7.69 8.69 -1.31
CA SER A 75 7.26 9.56 -2.41
C SER A 75 6.43 8.81 -3.43
N SER A 76 5.68 9.54 -4.26
CA SER A 76 4.89 8.99 -5.36
C SER A 76 5.80 8.26 -6.36
N GLU A 77 6.94 8.86 -6.73
CA GLU A 77 7.89 8.29 -7.67
C GLU A 77 8.47 6.96 -7.16
N THR A 78 8.86 6.90 -5.89
CA THR A 78 9.34 5.66 -5.28
C THR A 78 8.22 4.60 -5.24
N THR A 79 7.01 4.99 -4.92
CA THR A 79 5.86 4.07 -4.85
C THR A 79 5.49 3.53 -6.23
N LEU A 80 5.56 4.35 -7.26
CA LEU A 80 5.35 3.93 -8.65
C LEU A 80 6.42 2.94 -9.12
N GLU A 81 7.69 3.16 -8.78
CA GLU A 81 8.74 2.19 -9.05
C GLU A 81 8.58 0.89 -8.26
N MET A 82 8.10 0.97 -7.01
CA MET A 82 7.80 -0.22 -6.19
C MET A 82 6.73 -1.10 -6.84
N VAL A 83 5.62 -0.53 -7.32
CA VAL A 83 4.57 -1.33 -7.98
C VAL A 83 5.06 -1.93 -9.30
N ASN A 84 5.89 -1.22 -10.07
CA ASN A 84 6.51 -1.74 -11.27
C ASN A 84 7.48 -2.90 -10.98
N GLY A 85 8.24 -2.80 -9.89
CA GLY A 85 9.10 -3.88 -9.41
C GLY A 85 8.29 -5.09 -8.94
N LEU A 86 7.22 -4.86 -8.19
CA LEU A 86 6.33 -5.91 -7.71
C LEU A 86 5.75 -6.77 -8.84
N LYS A 87 5.34 -6.15 -9.94
CA LYS A 87 4.85 -6.86 -11.14
C LYS A 87 5.86 -7.84 -11.72
N LYS A 88 7.16 -7.56 -11.61
CA LYS A 88 8.23 -8.44 -12.10
C LYS A 88 8.48 -9.59 -11.12
N VAL A 89 8.39 -9.32 -9.81
CA VAL A 89 8.64 -10.33 -8.77
C VAL A 89 7.44 -11.25 -8.58
N CYS A 90 6.22 -10.73 -8.70
CA CYS A 90 4.96 -11.46 -8.54
C CYS A 90 4.15 -11.35 -9.84
N SER A 91 4.50 -12.12 -10.87
CA SER A 91 3.89 -12.00 -12.21
C SER A 91 2.49 -12.60 -12.37
N SER A 92 1.89 -13.14 -11.31
CA SER A 92 0.66 -13.95 -11.36
C SER A 92 -0.56 -13.30 -10.70
N ALA A 93 -0.52 -12.01 -10.39
CA ALA A 93 -1.65 -11.26 -9.85
C ALA A 93 -2.31 -10.39 -10.93
N ASP A 94 -3.58 -10.06 -10.70
CA ASP A 94 -4.33 -9.13 -11.56
C ASP A 94 -4.14 -7.69 -11.08
N ILE A 95 -4.15 -7.49 -9.75
CA ILE A 95 -3.92 -6.20 -9.10
C ILE A 95 -2.57 -6.21 -8.38
N TYR A 96 -1.82 -5.14 -8.53
CA TYR A 96 -0.60 -4.88 -7.78
C TYR A 96 -0.75 -3.58 -7.02
N VAL A 97 -0.46 -3.62 -5.72
CA VAL A 97 -0.53 -2.46 -4.84
C VAL A 97 0.84 -2.22 -4.23
N ALA A 98 1.33 -0.99 -4.31
CA ALA A 98 2.49 -0.54 -3.53
C ALA A 98 2.08 0.61 -2.62
N VAL A 99 2.65 0.67 -1.42
CA VAL A 99 2.36 1.73 -0.46
C VAL A 99 3.59 2.15 0.32
N THR A 100 3.82 3.46 0.41
CA THR A 100 4.78 4.09 1.32
C THR A 100 4.13 5.22 2.10
N GLY A 101 4.84 5.79 3.09
CA GLY A 101 4.32 6.96 3.80
C GLY A 101 5.00 7.21 5.15
N VAL A 102 4.54 8.24 5.85
CA VAL A 102 5.11 8.79 7.07
C VAL A 102 4.15 8.57 8.24
N ALA A 103 4.39 7.52 9.04
CA ALA A 103 3.54 7.18 10.18
C ALA A 103 4.01 7.79 11.52
N SER A 104 5.18 8.41 11.55
CA SER A 104 5.74 9.07 12.74
C SER A 104 5.96 10.55 12.47
N ASP A 105 6.03 11.35 13.52
CA ASP A 105 6.32 12.78 13.42
C ASP A 105 7.64 13.01 12.66
N PRO A 106 7.61 13.68 11.50
CA PRO A 106 8.79 13.93 10.68
C PRO A 106 9.64 15.12 11.16
N SER A 107 9.27 15.81 12.23
CA SER A 107 9.93 17.05 12.69
C SER A 107 11.43 16.88 12.96
N ASN A 108 11.88 15.66 13.28
CA ASN A 108 13.30 15.33 13.48
C ASN A 108 13.95 14.64 12.27
N SER A 109 13.28 14.56 11.12
CA SER A 109 13.79 13.90 9.93
C SER A 109 14.80 14.80 9.21
N ILE A 110 15.87 14.18 8.67
CA ILE A 110 16.87 14.87 7.85
C ILE A 110 16.51 14.60 6.38
N GLY A 111 16.44 15.64 5.56
CA GLY A 111 16.20 15.52 4.12
C GLY A 111 14.89 16.12 3.67
N VAL A 112 14.18 15.42 2.77
CA VAL A 112 12.91 15.92 2.21
C VAL A 112 11.82 15.91 3.28
N ILE A 113 11.25 17.11 3.56
CA ILE A 113 10.16 17.27 4.54
C ILE A 113 8.89 16.65 3.95
N ARG A 114 8.20 15.83 4.75
CA ARG A 114 6.89 15.24 4.45
C ARG A 114 5.92 15.56 5.57
N ASP A 115 4.65 15.58 5.26
CA ASP A 115 3.62 15.76 6.27
C ASP A 115 3.43 14.48 7.10
N TRP A 116 3.14 14.65 8.36
CA TRP A 116 2.80 13.52 9.23
C TRP A 116 1.46 12.93 8.80
N GLY A 117 1.45 11.65 8.50
CA GLY A 117 0.29 10.96 7.93
C GLY A 117 0.28 10.93 6.40
N GLN A 118 1.28 11.54 5.73
CA GLN A 118 1.39 11.47 4.28
C GLN A 118 1.54 10.01 3.83
N VAL A 119 0.72 9.59 2.87
CA VAL A 119 0.79 8.26 2.25
C VAL A 119 0.76 8.37 0.73
N TYR A 120 1.52 7.51 0.09
CA TYR A 120 1.58 7.35 -1.36
C TYR A 120 1.22 5.92 -1.68
N ILE A 121 0.21 5.73 -2.52
CA ILE A 121 -0.29 4.42 -2.95
C ILE A 121 -0.25 4.40 -4.48
N ALA A 122 0.28 3.33 -5.04
CA ALA A 122 0.21 3.06 -6.47
C ALA A 122 -0.48 1.71 -6.67
N ILE A 123 -1.54 1.70 -7.48
CA ILE A 123 -2.28 0.50 -7.85
C ILE A 123 -2.15 0.31 -9.36
N TYR A 124 -1.83 -0.91 -9.77
CA TYR A 124 -1.83 -1.29 -11.18
C TYR A 124 -2.90 -2.36 -11.41
N TYR A 125 -3.80 -2.10 -12.35
CA TYR A 125 -4.87 -3.01 -12.76
C TYR A 125 -5.22 -2.79 -14.23
N LYS A 126 -5.40 -3.85 -15.02
CA LYS A 126 -5.80 -3.81 -16.44
C LYS A 126 -4.98 -2.84 -17.30
N SER A 127 -3.67 -2.81 -17.12
CA SER A 127 -2.72 -1.93 -17.83
C SER A 127 -2.78 -0.44 -17.46
N GLU A 128 -3.57 -0.08 -16.45
CA GLU A 128 -3.68 1.28 -15.94
C GLU A 128 -3.01 1.43 -14.58
N PHE A 129 -2.47 2.62 -14.31
CA PHE A 129 -1.94 3.01 -13.01
C PHE A 129 -2.88 4.02 -12.34
N TYR A 130 -3.13 3.79 -11.07
CA TYR A 130 -3.90 4.69 -10.20
C TYR A 130 -2.98 5.11 -9.06
N GLU A 131 -2.69 6.40 -8.99
CA GLU A 131 -1.82 6.99 -7.97
C GLU A 131 -2.67 7.78 -6.98
N ILE A 132 -2.44 7.57 -5.70
CA ILE A 132 -3.12 8.25 -4.60
C ILE A 132 -2.03 8.87 -3.72
N ASP A 133 -2.18 10.17 -3.47
CA ASP A 133 -1.35 10.98 -2.60
C ASP A 133 -2.28 11.66 -1.58
N GLU A 134 -2.26 11.19 -0.34
CA GLU A 134 -3.22 11.58 0.69
C GLU A 134 -2.53 11.83 2.03
N ILE A 135 -3.09 12.74 2.82
CA ILE A 135 -2.70 12.92 4.22
C ILE A 135 -3.76 12.30 5.12
N ILE A 136 -3.41 11.19 5.73
CA ILE A 136 -4.28 10.51 6.70
C ILE A 136 -4.49 11.40 7.93
N GLN A 137 -5.73 11.82 8.14
CA GLN A 137 -6.10 12.60 9.31
C GLN A 137 -6.18 11.71 10.55
N PHE A 138 -5.57 12.13 11.66
CA PHE A 138 -5.62 11.45 12.94
C PHE A 138 -6.14 12.40 14.03
N ILE A 139 -6.80 11.86 15.05
CA ILE A 139 -7.67 12.65 15.95
C ILE A 139 -6.87 13.35 17.05
N ASN A 140 -5.84 12.72 17.58
CA ASN A 140 -5.10 13.25 18.72
C ASN A 140 -3.59 13.12 18.54
N LYS A 141 -2.90 14.25 18.40
CA LYS A 141 -1.44 14.30 18.19
C LYS A 141 -0.61 13.78 19.39
N ASP A 142 -1.22 13.66 20.56
CA ASP A 142 -0.57 13.19 21.78
C ASP A 142 -0.82 11.69 22.04
N SER A 143 -1.54 10.99 21.14
CA SER A 143 -1.83 9.57 21.29
C SER A 143 -0.59 8.72 20.97
N ILE A 144 -0.28 7.77 21.85
CA ILE A 144 0.79 6.80 21.67
C ILE A 144 0.52 5.86 20.46
N ASP A 145 -0.72 5.80 20.01
CA ASP A 145 -1.20 4.91 18.93
C ASP A 145 -1.36 5.59 17.56
N ILE A 146 -0.97 6.87 17.40
CA ILE A 146 -1.09 7.59 16.12
C ILE A 146 -0.50 6.78 14.97
N ARG A 147 0.66 6.18 15.18
CA ARG A 147 1.32 5.37 14.17
C ARG A 147 0.44 4.21 13.70
N ASN A 148 -0.22 3.51 14.60
CA ASN A 148 -1.13 2.42 14.26
C ASN A 148 -2.42 2.96 13.62
N GLU A 149 -2.97 4.08 14.12
CA GLU A 149 -4.12 4.74 13.50
C GLU A 149 -3.86 5.11 12.03
N ILE A 150 -2.68 5.69 11.72
CA ILE A 150 -2.29 6.02 10.34
C ILE A 150 -2.19 4.75 9.49
N ARG A 151 -1.56 3.69 9.99
CA ARG A 151 -1.41 2.43 9.28
C ARG A 151 -2.76 1.76 9.00
N ASP A 152 -3.64 1.72 9.99
CA ASP A 152 -4.99 1.15 9.86
C ASP A 152 -5.82 1.91 8.82
N LYS A 153 -5.84 3.24 8.91
CA LYS A 153 -6.55 4.09 7.94
C LYS A 153 -5.94 4.01 6.53
N THR A 154 -4.64 3.81 6.43
CA THR A 154 -3.98 3.57 5.13
C THR A 154 -4.47 2.27 4.49
N VAL A 155 -4.60 1.20 5.29
CA VAL A 155 -5.17 -0.06 4.80
C VAL A 155 -6.63 0.14 4.38
N ASP A 156 -7.43 0.83 5.18
CA ASP A 156 -8.83 1.15 4.85
C ASP A 156 -8.94 1.86 3.50
N LEU A 157 -8.13 2.90 3.30
CA LEU A 157 -8.07 3.66 2.05
C LEU A 157 -7.69 2.77 0.85
N ILE A 158 -6.69 1.90 1.01
CA ILE A 158 -6.28 0.98 -0.07
C ILE A 158 -7.42 0.04 -0.47
N LEU A 159 -8.08 -0.59 0.52
CA LEU A 159 -9.17 -1.53 0.22
C LEU A 159 -10.36 -0.83 -0.44
N GLU A 160 -10.69 0.39 -0.01
CA GLU A 160 -11.72 1.23 -0.63
C GLU A 160 -11.37 1.54 -2.09
N LYS A 161 -10.15 2.04 -2.35
CA LYS A 161 -9.70 2.39 -3.70
C LYS A 161 -9.62 1.19 -4.64
N VAL A 162 -9.18 0.03 -4.15
CA VAL A 162 -9.21 -1.21 -4.95
C VAL A 162 -10.65 -1.58 -5.33
N LEU A 163 -11.62 -1.48 -4.40
CA LEU A 163 -13.04 -1.74 -4.70
C LEU A 163 -13.61 -0.74 -5.71
N GLU A 164 -13.28 0.54 -5.60
CA GLU A 164 -13.68 1.55 -6.59
C GLU A 164 -13.17 1.17 -7.98
N ILE A 165 -11.86 0.89 -8.08
CA ILE A 165 -11.19 0.58 -9.36
C ILE A 165 -11.78 -0.67 -10.04
N ILE A 166 -11.98 -1.77 -9.30
CA ILE A 166 -12.53 -3.00 -9.91
C ILE A 166 -14.01 -2.88 -10.29
N ASN A 167 -14.71 -1.84 -9.82
CA ASN A 167 -16.10 -1.55 -10.13
C ASN A 167 -16.28 -0.50 -11.24
N LEU A 168 -15.21 0.15 -11.71
CA LEU A 168 -15.28 1.06 -12.86
C LEU A 168 -15.65 0.36 -14.17
N ASP A 169 -15.53 -0.96 -14.21
CA ASP A 169 -15.78 -1.80 -15.40
C ASP A 169 -17.23 -2.32 -15.50
N ASN A 170 -18.15 -1.81 -14.71
CA ASN A 170 -19.57 -2.24 -14.74
C ASN A 170 -20.45 -1.28 -15.52
#